data_fab7111c5999d2210abed962ae3456e1
#
_entry.id   fab7111c5999d2210abed962ae3456e1
#
_cell.length_a   1.000
_cell.length_b   1.000
_cell.length_c   1.000
_cell.angle_alpha   90.00
_cell.angle_beta   90.00
_cell.angle_gamma   90.00
#
_symmetry.space_group_name_H-M   'P 1'
#
loop_
_entity.id
_entity.type
_entity.pdbx_description
1 polymer ?
#
loop_
_entity_poly.entity_id
_entity_poly.type
_entity_poly.pdbx_seq_one_letter_code
_entity_poly.pdbx_strand_id
1 'polypeptide(L)'
;MFFAAVKDFFCFMERTPHGTWVSAFFLLQLGGAMGVIWLFQMRMAEMLLPLSVLLFGALCTPLVQARAPHSALSWHRWVPCFFYAAFIFSLSSRSFGDVTPSFSTSWFHPIEYFSLGILLCFAWYPVMKGRGFLPFAGRVLLSGVFLSIADETLQSFIPGRYPTFFDLVLDFLGLSAALGVFGLVHYLRLMCAQGARP
;
A
#
# COMPACT_ATOMS: atom_id res chain seq x y z
N MET A 1 -21.18 21.14 9.26
CA MET A 1 -19.71 21.32 9.41
C MET A 1 -18.90 20.09 8.94
N PHE A 2 -19.16 18.88 9.43
CA PHE A 2 -18.45 17.64 9.01
C PHE A 2 -18.54 17.37 7.49
N PHE A 3 -19.76 17.36 6.91
CA PHE A 3 -19.96 17.14 5.47
C PHE A 3 -19.30 18.20 4.57
N ALA A 4 -19.23 19.46 5.03
CA ALA A 4 -18.51 20.50 4.29
C ALA A 4 -16.99 20.21 4.27
N ALA A 5 -16.40 19.88 5.42
CA ALA A 5 -14.99 19.51 5.51
C ALA A 5 -14.64 18.26 4.66
N VAL A 6 -15.54 17.25 4.66
CA VAL A 6 -15.40 16.06 3.81
C VAL A 6 -15.45 16.44 2.33
N LYS A 7 -16.40 17.31 1.93
CA LYS A 7 -16.50 17.80 0.55
C LYS A 7 -15.24 18.57 0.12
N ASP A 8 -14.75 19.47 0.98
CA ASP A 8 -13.54 20.26 0.70
C ASP A 8 -12.30 19.37 0.57
N PHE A 9 -12.17 18.35 1.43
CA PHE A 9 -11.13 17.35 1.33
C PHE A 9 -11.18 16.59 -0.01
N PHE A 10 -12.36 16.13 -0.45
CA PHE A 10 -12.49 15.45 -1.73
C PHE A 10 -12.23 16.36 -2.93
N CYS A 11 -12.67 17.62 -2.89
CA CYS A 11 -12.35 18.60 -3.92
C CYS A 11 -10.83 18.85 -4.01
N PHE A 12 -10.16 18.91 -2.86
CA PHE A 12 -8.70 19.02 -2.81
C PHE A 12 -8.03 17.77 -3.41
N MET A 13 -8.46 16.57 -3.02
CA MET A 13 -7.98 15.30 -3.56
C MET A 13 -8.15 15.19 -5.08
N GLU A 14 -9.26 15.69 -5.63
CA GLU A 14 -9.52 15.65 -7.07
C GLU A 14 -8.64 16.61 -7.87
N ARG A 15 -8.28 17.75 -7.27
CA ARG A 15 -7.43 18.76 -7.90
C ARG A 15 -5.95 18.41 -7.87
N THR A 16 -5.53 17.56 -6.93
CA THR A 16 -4.13 17.19 -6.77
C THR A 16 -3.80 16.00 -7.70
N PRO A 17 -2.74 16.08 -8.49
CA PRO A 17 -2.32 14.97 -9.35
C PRO A 17 -2.11 13.68 -8.58
N HIS A 18 -2.58 12.55 -9.11
CA HIS A 18 -2.45 11.24 -8.46
C HIS A 18 -1.00 10.91 -8.08
N GLY A 19 -0.03 11.31 -8.91
CA GLY A 19 1.40 11.14 -8.63
C GLY A 19 1.86 11.78 -7.34
N THR A 20 1.35 12.98 -7.03
CA THR A 20 1.67 13.69 -5.80
C THR A 20 1.19 12.96 -4.56
N TRP A 21 -0.04 12.41 -4.59
CA TRP A 21 -0.57 11.62 -3.47
C TRP A 21 0.21 10.34 -3.23
N VAL A 22 0.58 9.65 -4.30
CA VAL A 22 1.37 8.43 -4.19
C VAL A 22 2.78 8.74 -3.69
N SER A 23 3.39 9.83 -4.14
CA SER A 23 4.69 10.28 -3.59
C SER A 23 4.58 10.62 -2.10
N ALA A 24 3.56 11.35 -1.69
CA ALA A 24 3.31 11.67 -0.29
C ALA A 24 3.12 10.39 0.54
N PHE A 25 2.42 9.39 -0.01
CA PHE A 25 2.26 8.09 0.62
C PHE A 25 3.62 7.37 0.82
N PHE A 26 4.47 7.30 -0.20
CA PHE A 26 5.81 6.71 -0.07
C PHE A 26 6.70 7.46 0.91
N LEU A 27 6.66 8.80 0.92
CA LEU A 27 7.41 9.61 1.88
C LEU A 27 6.92 9.40 3.32
N LEU A 28 5.61 9.23 3.53
CA LEU A 28 5.04 8.87 4.83
C LEU A 28 5.53 7.49 5.29
N GLN A 29 5.55 6.50 4.39
CA GLN A 29 6.09 5.16 4.68
C GLN A 29 7.59 5.22 5.00
N LEU A 30 8.35 6.02 4.26
CA LEU A 30 9.77 6.26 4.52
C LEU A 30 9.99 6.86 5.92
N GLY A 31 9.22 7.89 6.28
CA GLY A 31 9.25 8.49 7.62
C GLY A 31 8.88 7.49 8.72
N GLY A 32 7.84 6.68 8.50
CA GLY A 32 7.43 5.60 9.41
C GLY A 32 8.53 4.56 9.60
N ALA A 33 9.14 4.08 8.50
CA ALA A 33 10.25 3.13 8.53
C ALA A 33 11.47 3.69 9.30
N MET A 34 11.81 4.97 9.06
CA MET A 34 12.86 5.64 9.83
C MET A 34 12.54 5.73 11.32
N GLY A 35 11.28 6.00 11.67
CA GLY A 35 10.82 5.99 13.07
C GLY A 35 10.96 4.61 13.71
N VAL A 36 10.59 3.53 12.99
CA VAL A 36 10.77 2.14 13.46
C VAL A 36 12.25 1.82 13.66
N ILE A 37 13.13 2.16 12.71
CA ILE A 37 14.57 1.96 12.82
C ILE A 37 15.11 2.64 14.07
N TRP A 38 14.72 3.89 14.29
CA TRP A 38 15.15 4.65 15.46
C TRP A 38 14.63 4.05 16.76
N LEU A 39 13.35 3.67 16.82
CA LEU A 39 12.72 3.13 18.03
C LEU A 39 13.31 1.78 18.43
N PHE A 40 13.58 0.90 17.46
CA PHE A 40 14.11 -0.44 17.68
C PHE A 40 15.63 -0.53 17.54
N GLN A 41 16.32 0.62 17.35
CA GLN A 41 17.78 0.71 17.20
C GLN A 41 18.35 -0.27 16.15
N MET A 42 17.59 -0.44 15.05
CA MET A 42 17.99 -1.33 13.96
C MET A 42 19.24 -0.80 13.24
N ARG A 43 20.05 -1.71 12.71
CA ARG A 43 21.25 -1.32 11.94
C ARG A 43 20.86 -0.66 10.62
N MET A 44 21.18 0.61 10.43
CA MET A 44 20.89 1.36 9.21
C MET A 44 21.37 0.66 7.93
N ALA A 45 22.54 0.00 7.99
CA ALA A 45 23.09 -0.71 6.84
C ALA A 45 22.16 -1.81 6.31
N GLU A 46 21.41 -2.48 7.20
CA GLU A 46 20.45 -3.52 6.82
C GLU A 46 19.19 -2.94 6.18
N MET A 47 18.86 -1.69 6.50
CA MET A 47 17.65 -1.01 6.03
C MET A 47 17.89 -0.15 4.77
N LEU A 48 19.13 0.00 4.32
CA LEU A 48 19.45 0.86 3.15
C LEU A 48 18.68 0.42 1.90
N LEU A 49 18.60 -0.88 1.61
CA LEU A 49 17.87 -1.37 0.43
C LEU A 49 16.37 -1.10 0.52
N PRO A 50 15.64 -1.50 1.60
CA PRO A 50 14.22 -1.16 1.74
C PRO A 50 13.94 0.34 1.65
N LEU A 51 14.73 1.17 2.35
CA LEU A 51 14.57 2.63 2.31
C LEU A 51 14.83 3.21 0.91
N SER A 52 15.83 2.68 0.19
CA SER A 52 16.10 3.09 -1.18
C SER A 52 14.92 2.77 -2.10
N VAL A 53 14.30 1.60 -1.95
CA VAL A 53 13.11 1.21 -2.75
C VAL A 53 11.95 2.17 -2.51
N LEU A 54 11.67 2.55 -1.25
CA LEU A 54 10.64 3.54 -0.94
C LEU A 54 10.96 4.91 -1.53
N LEU A 55 12.21 5.35 -1.43
CA LEU A 55 12.65 6.63 -1.99
C LEU A 55 12.51 6.63 -3.53
N PHE A 56 12.95 5.57 -4.20
CA PHE A 56 12.77 5.43 -5.65
C PHE A 56 11.28 5.38 -6.03
N GLY A 57 10.44 4.71 -5.25
CA GLY A 57 8.99 4.72 -5.42
C GLY A 57 8.40 6.12 -5.36
N ALA A 58 8.84 6.93 -4.38
CA ALA A 58 8.42 8.32 -4.22
C ALA A 58 8.83 9.20 -5.41
N LEU A 59 10.02 9.00 -5.96
CA LEU A 59 10.58 9.83 -7.05
C LEU A 59 10.08 9.37 -8.43
N CYS A 60 10.07 8.06 -8.69
CA CYS A 60 9.76 7.52 -10.02
C CYS A 60 8.27 7.55 -10.33
N THR A 61 7.40 7.32 -9.33
CA THR A 61 5.95 7.24 -9.57
C THR A 61 5.37 8.50 -10.21
N PRO A 62 5.61 9.73 -9.71
CA PRO A 62 5.05 10.93 -10.32
C PRO A 62 5.64 11.19 -11.72
N LEU A 63 6.92 10.87 -11.94
CA LEU A 63 7.56 11.03 -13.24
C LEU A 63 6.94 10.12 -14.31
N VAL A 64 6.65 8.87 -13.94
CA VAL A 64 6.00 7.91 -14.82
C VAL A 64 4.55 8.31 -15.07
N GLN A 65 3.82 8.71 -14.04
CA GLN A 65 2.42 9.10 -14.17
C GLN A 65 2.23 10.39 -14.96
N ALA A 66 3.15 11.35 -14.84
CA ALA A 66 3.12 12.60 -15.61
C ALA A 66 3.29 12.37 -17.13
N ARG A 67 3.99 11.30 -17.52
CA ARG A 67 4.25 10.96 -18.94
C ARG A 67 3.26 9.96 -19.51
N ALA A 68 2.39 9.39 -18.69
CA ALA A 68 1.52 8.31 -19.12
C ALA A 68 0.25 8.83 -19.81
N PRO A 69 -0.19 8.20 -20.90
CA PRO A 69 -1.47 8.53 -21.54
C PRO A 69 -2.64 8.20 -20.60
N HIS A 70 -3.70 8.98 -20.65
CA HIS A 70 -4.91 8.84 -19.80
C HIS A 70 -5.76 7.60 -20.11
N SER A 71 -5.19 6.52 -20.63
CA SER A 71 -5.93 5.28 -20.95
C SER A 71 -6.27 4.49 -19.69
N ALA A 72 -7.46 3.89 -19.65
CA ALA A 72 -8.04 3.24 -18.48
C ALA A 72 -7.26 1.99 -17.96
N LEU A 73 -6.43 1.38 -18.80
CA LEU A 73 -5.64 0.17 -18.48
C LEU A 73 -4.13 0.42 -18.49
N SER A 74 -3.72 1.61 -18.12
CA SER A 74 -2.33 1.99 -18.23
C SER A 74 -1.47 1.35 -17.14
N TRP A 75 -0.42 0.66 -17.56
CA TRP A 75 0.58 -0.02 -16.72
C TRP A 75 1.19 0.89 -15.62
N HIS A 76 1.20 2.20 -15.84
CA HIS A 76 1.74 3.18 -14.88
C HIS A 76 1.01 3.18 -13.53
N ARG A 77 -0.24 2.68 -13.46
CA ARG A 77 -0.98 2.53 -12.18
C ARG A 77 -0.40 1.43 -11.30
N TRP A 78 0.33 0.48 -11.91
CA TRP A 78 0.97 -0.63 -11.21
C TRP A 78 2.36 -0.29 -10.68
N VAL A 79 2.98 0.78 -11.18
CA VAL A 79 4.32 1.20 -10.75
C VAL A 79 4.42 1.37 -9.23
N PRO A 80 3.47 2.05 -8.53
CA PRO A 80 3.49 2.12 -7.08
C PRO A 80 3.39 0.76 -6.40
N CYS A 81 2.51 -0.11 -6.90
CA CYS A 81 2.35 -1.46 -6.36
C CYS A 81 3.64 -2.26 -6.49
N PHE A 82 4.32 -2.15 -7.64
CA PHE A 82 5.60 -2.81 -7.87
C PHE A 82 6.69 -2.34 -6.89
N PHE A 83 6.86 -1.04 -6.71
CA PHE A 83 7.84 -0.51 -5.75
C PHE A 83 7.50 -0.92 -4.33
N TYR A 84 6.22 -0.91 -3.96
CA TYR A 84 5.82 -1.28 -2.61
C TYR A 84 5.97 -2.78 -2.36
N ALA A 85 5.64 -3.64 -3.32
CA ALA A 85 5.91 -5.07 -3.23
C ALA A 85 7.42 -5.35 -3.14
N ALA A 86 8.25 -4.65 -3.94
CA ALA A 86 9.70 -4.75 -3.84
C ALA A 86 10.23 -4.29 -2.46
N PHE A 87 9.59 -3.29 -1.84
CA PHE A 87 9.88 -2.88 -0.47
C PHE A 87 9.59 -4.01 0.52
N ILE A 88 8.37 -4.61 0.49
CA ILE A 88 8.00 -5.74 1.34
C ILE A 88 9.01 -6.88 1.15
N PHE A 89 9.27 -7.32 -0.09
CA PHE A 89 10.22 -8.40 -0.36
C PHE A 89 11.64 -8.09 0.09
N SER A 90 12.06 -6.82 0.02
CA SER A 90 13.37 -6.41 0.52
C SER A 90 13.48 -6.47 2.05
N LEU A 91 12.37 -6.25 2.78
CA LEU A 91 12.29 -6.46 4.23
C LEU A 91 12.30 -7.95 4.56
N SER A 92 11.47 -8.73 3.87
CA SER A 92 11.33 -10.18 4.08
C SER A 92 12.62 -10.95 3.78
N SER A 93 13.46 -10.44 2.87
CA SER A 93 14.78 -11.02 2.58
C SER A 93 15.80 -10.82 3.70
N ARG A 94 15.44 -10.16 4.81
CA ARG A 94 16.34 -9.88 5.93
C ARG A 94 16.03 -10.74 7.14
N SER A 95 17.08 -11.23 7.79
CA SER A 95 16.99 -11.87 9.09
C SER A 95 17.21 -10.82 10.17
N PHE A 96 16.15 -10.51 10.94
CA PHE A 96 16.25 -9.59 12.09
C PHE A 96 16.61 -10.32 13.39
N GLY A 97 17.34 -11.44 13.30
CA GLY A 97 17.57 -12.39 14.39
C GLY A 97 18.19 -11.84 15.69
N ASP A 98 18.76 -10.63 15.67
CA ASP A 98 19.39 -10.02 16.83
C ASP A 98 18.56 -8.83 17.41
N VAL A 99 17.42 -8.51 16.81
CA VAL A 99 16.58 -7.41 17.27
C VAL A 99 15.57 -7.93 18.28
N THR A 100 15.84 -7.71 19.52
CA THR A 100 15.06 -7.92 20.77
C THR A 100 14.03 -9.06 20.77
N PRO A 101 14.15 -10.04 21.68
CA PRO A 101 13.26 -11.20 21.79
C PRO A 101 11.79 -10.88 22.14
N SER A 102 11.45 -9.62 22.40
CA SER A 102 10.16 -9.21 22.93
C SER A 102 9.14 -8.74 21.89
N PHE A 103 9.53 -8.57 20.61
CA PHE A 103 8.61 -8.09 19.57
C PHE A 103 8.63 -8.98 18.34
N SER A 104 7.47 -9.57 18.02
CA SER A 104 7.31 -10.34 16.78
C SER A 104 7.21 -9.42 15.56
N THR A 105 8.04 -9.65 14.55
CA THR A 105 7.96 -8.93 13.26
C THR A 105 6.64 -9.15 12.54
N SER A 106 5.87 -10.19 12.88
CA SER A 106 4.54 -10.47 12.34
C SER A 106 3.54 -9.31 12.49
N TRP A 107 3.71 -8.44 13.50
CA TRP A 107 2.84 -7.28 13.67
C TRP A 107 2.99 -6.20 12.59
N PHE A 108 4.05 -6.25 11.77
CA PHE A 108 4.19 -5.34 10.63
C PHE A 108 3.39 -5.78 9.41
N HIS A 109 3.12 -7.06 9.24
CA HIS A 109 2.37 -7.62 8.12
C HIS A 109 1.04 -6.91 7.83
N PRO A 110 0.11 -6.73 8.79
CA PRO A 110 -1.16 -6.07 8.50
C PRO A 110 -0.97 -4.61 8.07
N ILE A 111 0.07 -3.91 8.52
CA ILE A 111 0.35 -2.52 8.14
C ILE A 111 0.91 -2.47 6.72
N GLU A 112 1.83 -3.37 6.39
CA GLU A 112 2.43 -3.50 5.06
C GLU A 112 1.37 -3.86 4.03
N TYR A 113 0.55 -4.85 4.31
CA TYR A 113 -0.51 -5.30 3.38
C TYR A 113 -1.72 -4.37 3.35
N PHE A 114 -2.00 -3.62 4.41
CA PHE A 114 -2.94 -2.49 4.33
C PHE A 114 -2.45 -1.43 3.33
N SER A 115 -1.19 -1.06 3.43
CA SER A 115 -0.57 -0.07 2.56
C SER A 115 -0.52 -0.54 1.10
N LEU A 116 -0.12 -1.80 0.86
CA LEU A 116 -0.18 -2.44 -0.45
C LEU A 116 -1.62 -2.48 -0.98
N GLY A 117 -2.58 -2.81 -0.13
CA GLY A 117 -4.01 -2.87 -0.44
C GLY A 117 -4.56 -1.55 -0.93
N ILE A 118 -4.18 -0.43 -0.30
CA ILE A 118 -4.54 0.92 -0.78
C ILE A 118 -4.00 1.17 -2.20
N LEU A 119 -2.74 0.83 -2.47
CA LEU A 119 -2.14 0.98 -3.80
C LEU A 119 -2.81 0.08 -4.84
N LEU A 120 -3.13 -1.16 -4.49
CA LEU A 120 -3.88 -2.09 -5.34
C LEU A 120 -5.30 -1.56 -5.62
N CYS A 121 -5.97 -0.93 -4.65
CA CYS A 121 -7.25 -0.27 -4.87
C CYS A 121 -7.14 0.82 -5.93
N PHE A 122 -6.10 1.64 -5.91
CA PHE A 122 -5.87 2.65 -6.95
C PHE A 122 -5.57 2.01 -8.31
N ALA A 123 -4.79 0.93 -8.36
CA ALA A 123 -4.48 0.23 -9.60
C ALA A 123 -5.72 -0.39 -10.24
N TRP A 124 -6.57 -1.06 -9.47
CA TRP A 124 -7.80 -1.72 -9.92
C TRP A 124 -9.04 -0.79 -10.01
N TYR A 125 -8.93 0.48 -9.62
CA TYR A 125 -10.07 1.42 -9.63
C TYR A 125 -10.85 1.52 -10.95
N PRO A 126 -10.22 1.45 -12.15
CA PRO A 126 -10.96 1.44 -13.41
C PRO A 126 -11.94 0.26 -13.54
N VAL A 127 -11.62 -0.89 -12.94
CA VAL A 127 -12.51 -2.05 -12.90
C VAL A 127 -13.74 -1.78 -12.05
N MET A 128 -13.56 -1.09 -10.91
CA MET A 128 -14.68 -0.67 -10.06
C MET A 128 -15.65 0.23 -10.83
N LYS A 129 -15.13 1.19 -11.60
CA LYS A 129 -15.95 2.09 -12.44
C LYS A 129 -16.73 1.34 -13.52
N GLY A 130 -16.16 0.29 -14.11
CA GLY A 130 -16.75 -0.43 -15.23
C GLY A 130 -17.60 -1.65 -14.84
N ARG A 131 -17.27 -2.32 -13.73
CA ARG A 131 -17.86 -3.61 -13.34
C ARG A 131 -18.41 -3.69 -11.92
N GLY A 132 -18.30 -2.60 -11.15
CA GLY A 132 -18.78 -2.53 -9.77
C GLY A 132 -17.80 -3.03 -8.71
N PHE A 133 -18.25 -2.98 -7.45
CA PHE A 133 -17.39 -3.21 -6.28
C PHE A 133 -16.92 -4.66 -6.13
N LEU A 134 -17.80 -5.66 -6.34
CA LEU A 134 -17.45 -7.05 -6.07
C LEU A 134 -16.34 -7.60 -6.99
N PRO A 135 -16.38 -7.42 -8.33
CA PRO A 135 -15.27 -7.79 -9.20
C PRO A 135 -13.98 -7.01 -8.92
N PHE A 136 -14.08 -5.77 -8.48
CA PHE A 136 -12.94 -4.96 -8.04
C PHE A 136 -12.31 -5.53 -6.78
N ALA A 137 -13.10 -5.78 -5.73
CA ALA A 137 -12.62 -6.33 -4.46
C ALA A 137 -11.95 -7.71 -4.67
N GLY A 138 -12.56 -8.57 -5.49
CA GLY A 138 -11.96 -9.87 -5.84
C GLY A 138 -10.58 -9.73 -6.46
N ARG A 139 -10.36 -8.75 -7.37
CA ARG A 139 -9.05 -8.53 -7.99
C ARG A 139 -8.01 -7.97 -7.00
N VAL A 140 -8.40 -7.04 -6.14
CA VAL A 140 -7.51 -6.50 -5.10
C VAL A 140 -7.07 -7.63 -4.17
N LEU A 141 -8.02 -8.42 -3.64
CA LEU A 141 -7.72 -9.53 -2.74
C LEU A 141 -6.87 -10.60 -3.41
N LEU A 142 -7.21 -11.04 -4.63
CA LEU A 142 -6.43 -12.05 -5.35
C LEU A 142 -5.00 -11.56 -5.62
N SER A 143 -4.82 -10.31 -6.04
CA SER A 143 -3.49 -9.74 -6.26
C SER A 143 -2.68 -9.67 -4.97
N GLY A 144 -3.31 -9.21 -3.87
CA GLY A 144 -2.66 -9.09 -2.58
C GLY A 144 -2.29 -10.45 -1.97
N VAL A 145 -3.22 -11.41 -1.98
CA VAL A 145 -2.97 -12.78 -1.49
C VAL A 145 -1.88 -13.47 -2.30
N PHE A 146 -1.85 -13.28 -3.62
CA PHE A 146 -0.77 -13.81 -4.45
C PHE A 146 0.60 -13.26 -4.01
N LEU A 147 0.69 -11.94 -3.75
CA LEU A 147 1.93 -11.32 -3.26
C LEU A 147 2.29 -11.80 -1.86
N SER A 148 1.30 -12.01 -0.97
CA SER A 148 1.50 -12.55 0.37
C SER A 148 2.08 -13.97 0.33
N ILE A 149 1.51 -14.86 -0.48
CA ILE A 149 2.04 -16.21 -0.67
C ILE A 149 3.47 -16.18 -1.23
N ALA A 150 3.75 -15.28 -2.19
CA ALA A 150 5.08 -15.11 -2.75
C ALA A 150 6.09 -14.62 -1.70
N ASP A 151 5.67 -13.71 -0.81
CA ASP A 151 6.47 -13.20 0.29
C ASP A 151 6.80 -14.30 1.31
N GLU A 152 5.80 -15.04 1.79
CA GLU A 152 6.00 -16.18 2.70
C GLU A 152 6.88 -17.28 2.07
N THR A 153 6.71 -17.51 0.75
CA THR A 153 7.56 -18.44 0.02
C THR A 153 9.02 -17.94 0.00
N LEU A 154 9.24 -16.63 -0.22
CA LEU A 154 10.58 -16.05 -0.15
C LEU A 154 11.19 -16.23 1.26
N GLN A 155 10.41 -15.96 2.30
CA GLN A 155 10.85 -16.09 3.70
C GLN A 155 11.28 -17.52 4.03
N SER A 156 10.68 -18.56 3.41
CA SER A 156 11.06 -19.94 3.62
C SER A 156 12.51 -20.27 3.22
N PHE A 157 13.11 -19.45 2.35
CA PHE A 157 14.51 -19.60 1.92
C PHE A 157 15.50 -18.76 2.75
N ILE A 158 15.01 -17.94 3.69
CA ILE A 158 15.86 -17.05 4.48
C ILE A 158 16.18 -17.71 5.83
N PRO A 159 17.47 -17.94 6.16
CA PRO A 159 17.85 -18.51 7.45
C PRO A 159 17.31 -17.68 8.62
N GLY A 160 16.67 -18.35 9.58
CA GLY A 160 16.09 -17.72 10.76
C GLY A 160 14.71 -17.07 10.55
N ARG A 161 14.11 -17.22 9.36
CA ARG A 161 12.72 -16.87 9.08
C ARG A 161 11.87 -18.14 9.04
N TYR A 162 10.67 -18.08 9.58
CA TYR A 162 9.72 -19.18 9.61
C TYR A 162 8.39 -18.65 9.08
N PRO A 163 8.04 -18.95 7.80
CA PRO A 163 6.76 -18.56 7.25
C PRO A 163 5.64 -19.22 8.05
N THR A 164 4.61 -18.46 8.37
CA THR A 164 3.49 -18.96 9.14
C THR A 164 2.15 -18.69 8.45
N PHE A 165 1.21 -19.60 8.61
CA PHE A 165 -0.17 -19.37 8.15
C PHE A 165 -0.78 -18.16 8.85
N PHE A 166 -0.33 -17.83 10.06
CA PHE A 166 -0.80 -16.66 10.79
C PHE A 166 -0.42 -15.35 10.10
N ASP A 167 0.77 -15.27 9.49
CA ASP A 167 1.20 -14.09 8.74
C ASP A 167 0.31 -13.88 7.50
N LEU A 168 -0.05 -14.95 6.76
CA LEU A 168 -1.04 -14.86 5.68
C LEU A 168 -2.40 -14.34 6.15
N VAL A 169 -2.85 -14.71 7.35
CA VAL A 169 -4.10 -14.18 7.92
C VAL A 169 -3.97 -12.69 8.24
N LEU A 170 -2.85 -12.25 8.79
CA LEU A 170 -2.59 -10.84 9.08
C LEU A 170 -2.52 -10.00 7.79
N ASP A 171 -1.91 -10.51 6.74
CA ASP A 171 -1.86 -9.88 5.42
C ASP A 171 -3.26 -9.72 4.82
N PHE A 172 -4.07 -10.79 4.89
CA PHE A 172 -5.46 -10.75 4.43
C PHE A 172 -6.30 -9.74 5.22
N LEU A 173 -6.10 -9.61 6.53
CA LEU A 173 -6.76 -8.60 7.34
C LEU A 173 -6.35 -7.19 6.94
N GLY A 174 -5.06 -6.96 6.68
CA GLY A 174 -4.56 -5.70 6.16
C GLY A 174 -5.20 -5.31 4.82
N LEU A 175 -5.23 -6.24 3.85
CA LEU A 175 -5.88 -6.05 2.55
C LEU A 175 -7.38 -5.75 2.69
N SER A 176 -8.06 -6.49 3.55
CA SER A 176 -9.51 -6.32 3.81
C SER A 176 -9.80 -4.96 4.44
N ALA A 177 -8.98 -4.51 5.39
CA ALA A 177 -9.09 -3.19 5.98
C ALA A 177 -8.88 -2.07 4.94
N ALA A 178 -7.92 -2.23 4.04
CA ALA A 178 -7.69 -1.28 2.93
C ALA A 178 -8.91 -1.19 2.01
N LEU A 179 -9.51 -2.32 1.64
CA LEU A 179 -10.75 -2.37 0.87
C LEU A 179 -11.91 -1.69 1.58
N GLY A 180 -12.06 -1.93 2.90
CA GLY A 180 -13.09 -1.30 3.71
C GLY A 180 -12.94 0.23 3.74
N VAL A 181 -11.73 0.72 3.99
CA VAL A 181 -11.42 2.16 3.99
C VAL A 181 -11.67 2.77 2.61
N PHE A 182 -11.18 2.12 1.55
CA PHE A 182 -11.36 2.62 0.18
C PHE A 182 -12.84 2.63 -0.22
N GLY A 183 -13.61 1.58 0.11
CA GLY A 183 -15.04 1.49 -0.14
C GLY A 183 -15.83 2.57 0.61
N LEU A 184 -15.50 2.81 1.89
CA LEU A 184 -16.10 3.86 2.69
C LEU A 184 -15.83 5.26 2.10
N VAL A 185 -14.58 5.55 1.77
CA VAL A 185 -14.19 6.82 1.13
C VAL A 185 -14.95 7.02 -0.18
N HIS A 186 -15.02 5.98 -1.01
CA HIS A 186 -15.78 6.04 -2.28
C HIS A 186 -17.27 6.28 -2.04
N TYR A 187 -17.88 5.59 -1.09
CA TYR A 187 -19.30 5.77 -0.72
C TYR A 187 -19.59 7.20 -0.24
N LEU A 188 -18.78 7.72 0.68
CA LEU A 188 -18.92 9.10 1.18
C LEU A 188 -18.82 10.13 0.05
N ARG A 189 -17.90 9.90 -0.90
CA ARG A 189 -17.78 10.76 -2.09
C ARG A 189 -19.06 10.77 -2.93
N LEU A 190 -19.69 9.62 -3.16
CA LEU A 190 -20.95 9.54 -3.91
C LEU A 190 -22.08 10.27 -3.20
N MET A 191 -22.19 10.12 -1.89
CA MET A 191 -23.19 10.80 -1.07
C MET A 191 -23.02 12.33 -1.13
N CYS A 192 -21.78 12.83 -1.03
CA CYS A 192 -21.51 14.26 -1.17
C CYS A 192 -21.84 14.79 -2.57
N ALA A 193 -21.61 14.00 -3.61
CA ALA A 193 -21.94 14.40 -4.99
C ALA A 193 -23.46 14.45 -5.25
N GLN A 194 -24.25 13.58 -4.63
CA GLN A 194 -25.71 13.56 -4.75
C GLN A 194 -26.37 14.68 -3.98
N GLY A 195 -25.90 14.99 -2.77
CA GLY A 195 -26.43 16.09 -1.95
C GLY A 195 -26.13 17.52 -2.48
N ALA A 196 -25.30 17.62 -3.53
CA ALA A 196 -24.98 18.89 -4.18
C ALA A 196 -25.82 19.19 -5.42
N ARG A 197 -26.77 18.30 -5.78
CA ARG A 197 -27.77 18.61 -6.85
C ARG A 197 -28.93 19.39 -6.24
N PRO A 198 -29.20 20.59 -6.75
CA PRO A 198 -30.33 21.40 -6.31
C PRO A 198 -31.67 20.75 -6.65
#